data_e6191d24640c32303f01df8c82c6f4c6
#
_entry.id   e6191d24640c32303f01df8c82c6f4c6
#
_cell.length_a   1.000
_cell.length_b   1.000
_cell.length_c   1.000
_cell.angle_alpha   90.00
_cell.angle_beta   90.00
_cell.angle_gamma   90.00
#
_symmetry.space_group_name_H-M   'P 1'
#
loop_
_entity.id
_entity.type
_entity.pdbx_description
1 polymer ?
#
loop_
_entity_poly.entity_id
_entity_poly.type
_entity_poly.pdbx_seq_one_letter_code
_entity_poly.pdbx_strand_id
1 'polypeptide(L)'
;LKAAIIGSGNIGTDLMIKVLRHGQHIEVGAMVGIDPASDGLARASRMGVAATHEGVEGLARLPVFADIDIVFDATSAAAHIRNDAFLHAHKPGLRLIDLTPAAIGPYCIPVVNGQDHLDAPNLNMVTCGGQATIPIVAAVSRVAKVHYGEIVASIASKSAGPGTRANIDEFTETTSRAIEVVGGATKGKAIIIMNPAEPPLIMRDTVYTLSEAADEEAVAESVERMVAAVQQYVPGYRLKQKVQFDRIPSGQPLNVPGVGPRMSGLKTSV
;
A
#
# COMPACT_ATOMS: atom_id res chain seq x y z
N LEU A 1 16.04 -14.54 -4.41
CA LEU A 1 15.65 -14.36 -3.01
C LEU A 1 14.57 -15.37 -2.62
N LYS A 2 14.67 -15.92 -1.41
CA LYS A 2 13.65 -16.84 -0.88
C LYS A 2 12.78 -16.09 0.14
N ALA A 3 11.45 -16.18 -0.04
CA ALA A 3 10.48 -15.44 0.75
C ALA A 3 9.65 -16.35 1.66
N ALA A 4 9.34 -15.87 2.86
CA ALA A 4 8.22 -16.37 3.62
C ALA A 4 7.05 -15.35 3.56
N ILE A 5 5.83 -15.88 3.63
CA ILE A 5 4.61 -15.07 3.67
C ILE A 5 3.86 -15.40 4.96
N ILE A 6 3.67 -14.40 5.81
CA ILE A 6 2.92 -14.51 7.07
C ILE A 6 1.53 -13.93 6.86
N GLY A 7 0.52 -14.72 7.16
CA GLY A 7 -0.88 -14.37 6.92
C GLY A 7 -1.48 -15.21 5.79
N SER A 8 -2.10 -16.32 6.12
CA SER A 8 -2.71 -17.27 5.18
C SER A 8 -4.14 -16.90 4.73
N GLY A 9 -4.51 -15.61 4.89
CA GLY A 9 -5.75 -15.05 4.38
C GLY A 9 -5.71 -14.76 2.88
N ASN A 10 -6.69 -13.99 2.39
CA ASN A 10 -6.83 -13.67 0.97
C ASN A 10 -5.57 -13.00 0.37
N ILE A 11 -5.01 -12.00 1.07
CA ILE A 11 -3.87 -11.23 0.58
C ILE A 11 -2.61 -12.10 0.49
N GLY A 12 -2.24 -12.79 1.57
CA GLY A 12 -1.05 -13.63 1.57
C GLY A 12 -1.17 -14.81 0.59
N THR A 13 -2.36 -15.42 0.47
CA THR A 13 -2.60 -16.49 -0.49
C THR A 13 -2.50 -16.00 -1.94
N ASP A 14 -3.06 -14.83 -2.26
CA ASP A 14 -2.93 -14.22 -3.58
C ASP A 14 -1.48 -13.87 -3.91
N LEU A 15 -0.75 -13.29 -2.95
CA LEU A 15 0.68 -13.00 -3.09
C LEU A 15 1.49 -14.26 -3.36
N MET A 16 1.27 -15.32 -2.59
CA MET A 16 1.92 -16.62 -2.81
C MET A 16 1.71 -17.11 -4.23
N ILE A 17 0.46 -17.12 -4.71
CA ILE A 17 0.12 -17.58 -6.06
C ILE A 17 0.79 -16.71 -7.12
N LYS A 18 0.83 -15.39 -6.93
CA LYS A 18 1.50 -14.48 -7.86
C LYS A 18 3.00 -14.69 -7.91
N VAL A 19 3.66 -14.86 -6.77
CA VAL A 19 5.09 -15.15 -6.73
C VAL A 19 5.40 -16.49 -7.39
N LEU A 20 4.61 -17.54 -7.13
CA LEU A 20 4.80 -18.85 -7.76
C LEU A 20 4.61 -18.81 -9.28
N ARG A 21 3.74 -17.94 -9.80
CA ARG A 21 3.45 -17.85 -11.23
C ARG A 21 4.35 -16.89 -11.99
N HIS A 22 4.77 -15.81 -11.35
CA HIS A 22 5.40 -14.67 -12.03
C HIS A 22 6.72 -14.24 -11.40
N GLY A 23 7.13 -14.82 -10.26
CA GLY A 23 8.38 -14.49 -9.59
C GLY A 23 9.59 -14.84 -10.44
N GLN A 24 10.37 -13.82 -10.85
CA GLN A 24 11.61 -14.03 -11.62
C GLN A 24 12.84 -14.06 -10.71
N HIS A 25 12.83 -13.30 -9.63
CA HIS A 25 13.96 -13.11 -8.72
C HIS A 25 13.62 -13.48 -7.27
N ILE A 26 12.40 -13.95 -7.04
CA ILE A 26 11.87 -14.33 -5.75
C ILE A 26 11.09 -15.63 -5.84
N GLU A 27 11.28 -16.51 -4.89
CA GLU A 27 10.56 -17.78 -4.75
C GLU A 27 9.91 -17.87 -3.37
N VAL A 28 8.81 -18.61 -3.28
CA VAL A 28 8.13 -18.81 -1.99
C VAL A 28 8.74 -20.00 -1.28
N GLY A 29 9.38 -19.76 -0.13
CA GLY A 29 9.93 -20.80 0.73
C GLY A 29 8.94 -21.31 1.78
N ALA A 30 8.11 -20.42 2.34
CA ALA A 30 7.15 -20.80 3.38
C ALA A 30 5.88 -19.96 3.36
N MET A 31 4.76 -20.57 3.78
CA MET A 31 3.49 -19.92 4.09
C MET A 31 3.15 -20.14 5.57
N VAL A 32 2.83 -19.06 6.26
CA VAL A 32 2.65 -19.05 7.72
C VAL A 32 1.25 -18.57 8.08
N GLY A 33 0.56 -19.27 8.94
CA GLY A 33 -0.74 -18.90 9.50
C GLY A 33 -0.83 -19.24 10.97
N ILE A 34 -2.01 -19.05 11.54
CA ILE A 34 -2.31 -19.41 12.95
C ILE A 34 -3.52 -20.34 13.07
N ASP A 35 -4.21 -20.61 11.97
CA ASP A 35 -5.36 -21.51 11.92
C ASP A 35 -5.01 -22.76 11.11
N PRO A 36 -5.01 -23.96 11.73
CA PRO A 36 -4.73 -25.20 11.01
C PRO A 36 -5.77 -25.52 9.92
N ALA A 37 -6.99 -24.97 10.01
CA ALA A 37 -8.05 -25.14 9.01
C ALA A 37 -7.98 -24.11 7.86
N SER A 38 -6.95 -23.26 7.83
CA SER A 38 -6.80 -22.25 6.79
C SER A 38 -6.70 -22.84 5.38
N ASP A 39 -7.59 -22.42 4.47
CA ASP A 39 -7.51 -22.79 3.05
C ASP A 39 -6.20 -22.33 2.40
N GLY A 40 -5.67 -21.17 2.80
CA GLY A 40 -4.39 -20.67 2.31
C GLY A 40 -3.22 -21.61 2.65
N LEU A 41 -3.16 -22.16 3.87
CA LEU A 41 -2.15 -23.15 4.26
C LEU A 41 -2.34 -24.47 3.50
N ALA A 42 -3.59 -24.91 3.35
CA ALA A 42 -3.90 -26.10 2.56
C ALA A 42 -3.49 -25.96 1.09
N ARG A 43 -3.68 -24.76 0.51
CA ARG A 43 -3.21 -24.45 -0.87
C ARG A 43 -1.68 -24.45 -0.96
N ALA A 44 -0.99 -23.82 -0.01
CA ALA A 44 0.47 -23.80 0.04
C ALA A 44 1.04 -25.23 0.03
N SER A 45 0.52 -26.09 0.90
CA SER A 45 0.93 -27.51 0.98
C SER A 45 0.69 -28.25 -0.33
N ARG A 46 -0.49 -28.07 -0.97
CA ARG A 46 -0.77 -28.69 -2.29
C ARG A 46 0.14 -28.20 -3.41
N MET A 47 0.68 -26.98 -3.28
CA MET A 47 1.61 -26.38 -4.25
C MET A 47 3.09 -26.64 -3.91
N GLY A 48 3.37 -27.49 -2.91
CA GLY A 48 4.72 -27.86 -2.51
C GLY A 48 5.46 -26.80 -1.69
N VAL A 49 4.76 -25.79 -1.18
CA VAL A 49 5.32 -24.77 -0.30
C VAL A 49 5.26 -25.23 1.14
N ALA A 50 6.36 -25.09 1.89
CA ALA A 50 6.38 -25.40 3.31
C ALA A 50 5.34 -24.54 4.05
N ALA A 51 4.56 -25.15 4.93
CA ALA A 51 3.47 -24.47 5.62
C ALA A 51 3.47 -24.75 7.13
N THR A 52 3.12 -23.76 7.93
CA THR A 52 2.93 -23.92 9.37
C THR A 52 1.74 -23.08 9.84
N HIS A 53 1.00 -23.59 10.83
CA HIS A 53 -0.08 -22.89 11.52
C HIS A 53 0.33 -22.38 12.92
N GLU A 54 1.61 -22.45 13.24
CA GLU A 54 2.14 -22.08 14.55
C GLU A 54 2.80 -20.70 14.57
N GLY A 55 2.35 -19.79 13.65
CA GLY A 55 2.85 -18.42 13.61
C GLY A 55 4.33 -18.31 13.29
N VAL A 56 4.94 -17.19 13.70
CA VAL A 56 6.36 -16.92 13.46
C VAL A 56 7.28 -17.87 14.19
N GLU A 57 6.87 -18.39 15.32
CA GLU A 57 7.59 -19.43 16.06
C GLU A 57 7.64 -20.73 15.27
N GLY A 58 6.56 -21.08 14.58
CA GLY A 58 6.52 -22.20 13.64
C GLY A 58 7.46 -21.98 12.45
N LEU A 59 7.47 -20.79 11.89
CA LEU A 59 8.38 -20.42 10.81
C LEU A 59 9.85 -20.64 11.22
N ALA A 60 10.24 -20.15 12.39
CA ALA A 60 11.60 -20.28 12.89
C ALA A 60 12.06 -21.73 13.08
N ARG A 61 11.11 -22.67 13.27
CA ARG A 61 11.38 -24.10 13.38
C ARG A 61 11.45 -24.84 12.04
N LEU A 62 10.97 -24.23 10.95
CA LEU A 62 11.05 -24.84 9.63
C LEU A 62 12.51 -24.86 9.13
N PRO A 63 13.00 -25.97 8.57
CA PRO A 63 14.36 -26.03 8.01
C PRO A 63 14.63 -24.93 6.98
N VAL A 64 13.62 -24.54 6.20
CA VAL A 64 13.72 -23.50 5.16
C VAL A 64 13.98 -22.11 5.73
N PHE A 65 13.76 -21.88 7.03
CA PHE A 65 13.94 -20.55 7.64
C PHE A 65 15.38 -20.03 7.52
N ALA A 66 16.36 -20.94 7.56
CA ALA A 66 17.76 -20.57 7.37
C ALA A 66 18.02 -19.86 6.02
N ASP A 67 17.27 -20.25 4.99
CA ASP A 67 17.41 -19.73 3.62
C ASP A 67 16.47 -18.54 3.32
N ILE A 68 15.56 -18.15 4.23
CA ILE A 68 14.65 -17.04 3.99
C ILE A 68 15.41 -15.72 4.02
N ASP A 69 15.34 -14.95 2.94
CA ASP A 69 15.95 -13.62 2.80
C ASP A 69 14.99 -12.49 3.13
N ILE A 70 13.69 -12.72 2.87
CA ILE A 70 12.66 -11.70 2.95
C ILE A 70 11.36 -12.29 3.50
N VAL A 71 10.64 -11.51 4.30
CA VAL A 71 9.32 -11.89 4.83
C VAL A 71 8.29 -10.86 4.41
N PHE A 72 7.20 -11.31 3.81
CA PHE A 72 5.99 -10.50 3.61
C PHE A 72 5.03 -10.77 4.76
N ASP A 73 4.63 -9.72 5.47
CA ASP A 73 3.66 -9.83 6.56
C ASP A 73 2.31 -9.25 6.14
N ALA A 74 1.33 -10.13 5.95
CA ALA A 74 -0.05 -9.82 5.56
C ALA A 74 -1.03 -10.12 6.70
N THR A 75 -0.65 -9.85 7.94
CA THR A 75 -1.45 -10.10 9.14
C THR A 75 -2.23 -8.85 9.58
N SER A 76 -2.07 -8.42 10.82
CA SER A 76 -2.63 -7.18 11.38
C SER A 76 -1.52 -6.29 11.92
N ALA A 77 -1.80 -5.00 12.13
CA ALA A 77 -0.82 -4.06 12.67
C ALA A 77 -0.20 -4.55 13.99
N ALA A 78 -1.03 -4.98 14.94
CA ALA A 78 -0.55 -5.48 16.21
C ALA A 78 0.24 -6.80 16.10
N ALA A 79 -0.11 -7.67 15.16
CA ALA A 79 0.65 -8.89 14.91
C ALA A 79 2.00 -8.59 14.28
N HIS A 80 2.04 -7.67 13.30
CA HIS A 80 3.27 -7.27 12.63
C HIS A 80 4.33 -6.73 13.60
N ILE A 81 3.93 -5.89 14.55
CA ILE A 81 4.84 -5.38 15.60
C ILE A 81 5.53 -6.53 16.36
N ARG A 82 4.78 -7.57 16.74
CA ARG A 82 5.33 -8.74 17.42
C ARG A 82 6.18 -9.61 16.49
N ASN A 83 5.73 -9.82 15.28
CA ASN A 83 6.42 -10.62 14.28
C ASN A 83 7.78 -10.01 13.92
N ASP A 84 7.82 -8.68 13.72
CA ASP A 84 9.04 -7.93 13.44
C ASP A 84 10.08 -8.12 14.55
N ALA A 85 9.68 -7.86 15.80
CA ALA A 85 10.56 -8.01 16.95
C ALA A 85 11.08 -9.46 17.10
N PHE A 86 10.22 -10.45 16.92
CA PHE A 86 10.59 -11.86 17.00
C PHE A 86 11.57 -12.26 15.90
N LEU A 87 11.27 -11.91 14.66
CA LEU A 87 12.05 -12.32 13.50
C LEU A 87 13.44 -11.67 13.49
N HIS A 88 13.54 -10.39 13.81
CA HIS A 88 14.84 -9.72 13.89
C HIS A 88 15.69 -10.21 15.08
N ALA A 89 15.08 -10.64 16.18
CA ALA A 89 15.79 -11.30 17.26
C ALA A 89 16.41 -12.65 16.86
N HIS A 90 15.76 -13.39 15.96
CA HIS A 90 16.20 -14.71 15.50
C HIS A 90 17.12 -14.63 14.26
N LYS A 91 16.88 -13.65 13.39
CA LYS A 91 17.64 -13.46 12.15
C LYS A 91 17.80 -11.94 11.85
N PRO A 92 18.81 -11.26 12.45
CA PRO A 92 18.96 -9.80 12.37
C PRO A 92 19.06 -9.21 10.96
N GLY A 93 19.56 -9.99 9.99
CA GLY A 93 19.69 -9.56 8.59
C GLY A 93 18.44 -9.78 7.73
N LEU A 94 17.34 -10.26 8.33
CA LEU A 94 16.09 -10.53 7.61
C LEU A 94 15.42 -9.21 7.20
N ARG A 95 14.88 -9.15 5.99
CA ARG A 95 14.09 -8.01 5.53
C ARG A 95 12.60 -8.30 5.63
N LEU A 96 11.85 -7.36 6.17
CA LEU A 96 10.40 -7.44 6.27
C LEU A 96 9.72 -6.46 5.32
N ILE A 97 8.72 -6.94 4.60
CA ILE A 97 7.80 -6.13 3.80
C ILE A 97 6.45 -6.18 4.49
N ASP A 98 6.13 -5.07 5.13
CA ASP A 98 4.89 -4.91 5.89
C ASP A 98 3.74 -4.54 4.96
N LEU A 99 2.77 -5.45 4.84
CA LEU A 99 1.51 -5.24 4.11
C LEU A 99 0.36 -4.86 5.07
N THR A 100 0.70 -4.56 6.32
CA THR A 100 -0.25 -4.10 7.34
C THR A 100 -0.14 -2.59 7.55
N PRO A 101 -1.10 -1.94 8.19
CA PRO A 101 -0.98 -0.53 8.51
C PRO A 101 -0.17 -0.23 9.78
N ALA A 102 0.73 -1.12 10.22
CA ALA A 102 1.51 -0.96 11.46
C ALA A 102 2.50 0.23 11.43
N ALA A 103 3.01 0.56 10.25
CA ALA A 103 3.88 1.71 10.01
C ALA A 103 5.14 1.75 10.93
N ILE A 104 5.81 0.61 11.12
CA ILE A 104 7.06 0.52 11.87
C ILE A 104 8.22 1.06 11.02
N GLY A 105 8.34 0.56 9.79
CA GLY A 105 9.34 0.99 8.82
C GLY A 105 8.94 2.25 8.05
N PRO A 106 9.84 2.78 7.21
CA PRO A 106 9.51 3.89 6.32
C PRO A 106 8.39 3.52 5.36
N TYR A 107 7.51 4.49 5.07
CA TYR A 107 6.48 4.32 4.06
C TYR A 107 7.11 4.19 2.67
N CYS A 108 6.75 3.15 1.96
CA CYS A 108 7.28 2.86 0.63
C CYS A 108 6.17 2.79 -0.42
N ILE A 109 6.28 3.67 -1.39
CA ILE A 109 5.54 3.60 -2.66
C ILE A 109 6.61 3.40 -3.74
N PRO A 110 6.76 2.20 -4.30
CA PRO A 110 7.93 1.82 -5.12
C PRO A 110 8.27 2.82 -6.22
N VAL A 111 7.27 3.32 -6.96
CA VAL A 111 7.44 4.28 -8.06
C VAL A 111 7.82 5.69 -7.60
N VAL A 112 7.63 6.01 -6.33
CA VAL A 112 7.89 7.34 -5.77
C VAL A 112 9.22 7.38 -5.04
N ASN A 113 9.42 6.46 -4.07
CA ASN A 113 10.55 6.48 -3.15
C ASN A 113 11.15 5.08 -2.86
N GLY A 114 10.84 4.06 -3.68
CA GLY A 114 11.34 2.69 -3.44
C GLY A 114 12.87 2.60 -3.42
N GLN A 115 13.56 3.42 -4.21
CA GLN A 115 15.04 3.43 -4.26
C GLN A 115 15.68 4.01 -2.99
N ASP A 116 14.95 4.84 -2.24
CA ASP A 116 15.47 5.52 -1.06
C ASP A 116 15.56 4.58 0.16
N HIS A 117 14.95 3.41 0.09
CA HIS A 117 14.76 2.52 1.25
C HIS A 117 15.26 1.09 1.01
N LEU A 118 16.13 0.86 0.05
CA LEU A 118 16.61 -0.48 -0.31
C LEU A 118 17.29 -1.22 0.85
N ASP A 119 17.89 -0.50 1.79
CA ASP A 119 18.60 -1.07 2.93
C ASP A 119 17.75 -1.11 4.22
N ALA A 120 16.50 -0.67 4.17
CA ALA A 120 15.64 -0.68 5.33
C ALA A 120 15.31 -2.13 5.76
N PRO A 121 15.46 -2.47 7.06
CA PRO A 121 15.13 -3.80 7.54
C PRO A 121 13.64 -4.11 7.51
N ASN A 122 12.80 -3.09 7.60
CA ASN A 122 11.36 -3.17 7.49
C ASN A 122 10.86 -2.06 6.56
N LEU A 123 10.02 -2.41 5.58
CA LEU A 123 9.38 -1.47 4.65
C LEU A 123 7.88 -1.55 4.84
N ASN A 124 7.25 -0.42 5.17
CA ASN A 124 5.80 -0.34 5.22
C ASN A 124 5.22 0.00 3.84
N MET A 125 4.44 -0.93 3.28
CA MET A 125 3.79 -0.76 1.97
C MET A 125 2.49 0.04 2.05
N VAL A 126 2.29 0.78 3.13
CA VAL A 126 1.13 1.64 3.38
C VAL A 126 -0.17 0.82 3.40
N THR A 127 -0.99 0.99 2.39
CA THR A 127 -2.27 0.29 2.20
C THR A 127 -2.56 0.10 0.71
N CYS A 128 -3.50 -0.75 0.36
CA CYS A 128 -3.89 -0.95 -1.04
C CYS A 128 -4.38 0.36 -1.70
N GLY A 129 -5.20 1.15 -0.99
CA GLY A 129 -5.64 2.46 -1.45
C GLY A 129 -4.48 3.45 -1.54
N GLY A 130 -3.56 3.43 -0.57
CA GLY A 130 -2.35 4.25 -0.60
C GLY A 130 -1.44 3.93 -1.79
N GLN A 131 -1.19 2.66 -2.07
CA GLN A 131 -0.40 2.24 -3.24
C GLN A 131 -1.01 2.69 -4.57
N ALA A 132 -2.35 2.71 -4.64
CA ALA A 132 -3.04 3.14 -5.86
C ALA A 132 -3.08 4.66 -6.04
N THR A 133 -3.09 5.43 -4.98
CA THR A 133 -3.45 6.87 -5.02
C THR A 133 -2.31 7.83 -4.72
N ILE A 134 -1.39 7.46 -3.82
CA ILE A 134 -0.26 8.32 -3.46
C ILE A 134 0.66 8.63 -4.65
N PRO A 135 0.89 7.73 -5.62
CA PRO A 135 1.59 8.08 -6.86
C PRO A 135 1.00 9.31 -7.56
N ILE A 136 -0.33 9.44 -7.59
CA ILE A 136 -1.01 10.55 -8.22
C ILE A 136 -0.78 11.85 -7.43
N VAL A 137 -0.88 11.81 -6.10
CA VAL A 137 -0.56 12.98 -5.25
C VAL A 137 0.89 13.42 -5.48
N ALA A 138 1.83 12.47 -5.51
CA ALA A 138 3.24 12.74 -5.79
C ALA A 138 3.46 13.34 -7.19
N ALA A 139 2.69 12.89 -8.19
CA ALA A 139 2.76 13.44 -9.55
C ALA A 139 2.36 14.92 -9.58
N VAL A 140 1.31 15.30 -8.86
CA VAL A 140 0.92 16.72 -8.72
C VAL A 140 1.97 17.49 -7.94
N SER A 141 2.49 16.93 -6.84
CA SER A 141 3.52 17.56 -6.01
C SER A 141 4.83 17.84 -6.73
N ARG A 142 5.13 17.11 -7.81
CA ARG A 142 6.30 17.35 -8.68
C ARG A 142 6.16 18.63 -9.51
N VAL A 143 4.94 19.13 -9.72
CA VAL A 143 4.65 20.31 -10.54
C VAL A 143 4.35 21.52 -9.67
N ALA A 144 3.59 21.35 -8.59
CA ALA A 144 3.20 22.42 -7.69
C ALA A 144 3.12 21.95 -6.24
N LYS A 145 3.35 22.84 -5.30
CA LYS A 145 3.20 22.53 -3.87
C LYS A 145 1.76 22.18 -3.55
N VAL A 146 1.55 20.95 -3.09
CA VAL A 146 0.24 20.45 -2.66
C VAL A 146 0.01 20.82 -1.20
N HIS A 147 -1.04 21.59 -0.94
CA HIS A 147 -1.45 21.98 0.40
C HIS A 147 -2.30 20.90 1.08
N TYR A 148 -3.16 20.26 0.30
CA TYR A 148 -4.08 19.24 0.77
C TYR A 148 -4.22 18.13 -0.27
N GLY A 149 -4.07 16.90 0.18
CA GLY A 149 -4.31 15.69 -0.62
C GLY A 149 -5.35 14.82 0.06
N GLU A 150 -6.40 14.45 -0.67
CA GLU A 150 -7.44 13.54 -0.19
C GLU A 150 -7.60 12.37 -1.14
N ILE A 151 -7.71 11.18 -0.60
CA ILE A 151 -8.06 10.00 -1.38
C ILE A 151 -9.38 9.40 -0.90
N VAL A 152 -10.17 8.92 -1.84
CA VAL A 152 -11.36 8.11 -1.58
C VAL A 152 -11.15 6.75 -2.24
N ALA A 153 -10.82 5.75 -1.43
CA ALA A 153 -10.56 4.39 -1.90
C ALA A 153 -11.82 3.53 -1.77
N SER A 154 -12.38 3.10 -2.90
CA SER A 154 -13.54 2.21 -2.94
C SER A 154 -13.10 0.79 -3.24
N ILE A 155 -13.12 -0.07 -2.23
CA ILE A 155 -12.74 -1.49 -2.31
C ILE A 155 -13.96 -2.38 -2.23
N ALA A 156 -13.92 -3.53 -2.91
CA ALA A 156 -15.00 -4.50 -2.82
C ALA A 156 -15.13 -5.04 -1.38
N SER A 157 -16.32 -4.97 -0.81
CA SER A 157 -16.60 -5.42 0.57
C SER A 157 -16.20 -6.89 0.79
N LYS A 158 -16.37 -7.74 -0.22
CA LYS A 158 -15.95 -9.15 -0.19
C LYS A 158 -14.44 -9.36 -0.12
N SER A 159 -13.65 -8.41 -0.63
CA SER A 159 -12.18 -8.48 -0.60
C SER A 159 -11.62 -8.06 0.76
N ALA A 160 -12.39 -7.30 1.54
CA ALA A 160 -12.00 -6.87 2.88
C ALA A 160 -12.21 -8.00 3.89
N GLY A 161 -11.13 -8.71 4.18
CA GLY A 161 -11.12 -9.76 5.20
C GLY A 161 -11.24 -9.22 6.63
N PRO A 162 -11.26 -10.11 7.64
CA PRO A 162 -11.36 -9.71 9.05
C PRO A 162 -10.26 -8.73 9.48
N GLY A 163 -9.02 -8.94 9.01
CA GLY A 163 -7.89 -8.04 9.30
C GLY A 163 -8.12 -6.62 8.79
N THR A 164 -8.56 -6.45 7.55
CA THR A 164 -8.87 -5.13 6.97
C THR A 164 -9.98 -4.43 7.75
N ARG A 165 -11.04 -5.17 8.12
CA ARG A 165 -12.17 -4.60 8.87
C ARG A 165 -11.81 -4.20 10.29
N ALA A 166 -10.91 -4.94 10.92
CA ALA A 166 -10.44 -4.64 12.28
C ALA A 166 -9.45 -3.46 12.34
N ASN A 167 -8.85 -3.07 11.21
CA ASN A 167 -7.81 -2.05 11.17
C ASN A 167 -8.20 -0.85 10.25
N ILE A 168 -9.50 -0.49 10.20
CA ILE A 168 -9.96 0.63 9.35
C ILE A 168 -9.39 1.96 9.82
N ASP A 169 -9.29 2.19 11.12
CA ASP A 169 -8.77 3.43 11.68
C ASP A 169 -7.27 3.56 11.35
N GLU A 170 -6.50 2.49 11.55
CA GLU A 170 -5.08 2.44 11.19
C GLU A 170 -4.88 2.57 9.68
N PHE A 171 -5.79 2.04 8.86
CA PHE A 171 -5.77 2.23 7.41
C PHE A 171 -5.84 3.71 7.05
N THR A 172 -6.81 4.44 7.62
CA THR A 172 -7.03 5.85 7.31
C THR A 172 -5.90 6.73 7.84
N GLU A 173 -5.39 6.45 9.03
CA GLU A 173 -4.28 7.18 9.65
C GLU A 173 -2.98 6.97 8.86
N THR A 174 -2.59 5.72 8.63
CA THR A 174 -1.37 5.36 7.89
C THR A 174 -1.39 5.94 6.48
N THR A 175 -2.53 5.82 5.78
CA THR A 175 -2.65 6.37 4.42
C THR A 175 -2.59 7.89 4.42
N SER A 176 -3.28 8.56 5.35
CA SER A 176 -3.23 10.02 5.47
C SER A 176 -1.82 10.52 5.72
N ARG A 177 -1.08 9.85 6.60
CA ARG A 177 0.32 10.19 6.88
C ARG A 177 1.23 9.94 5.68
N ALA A 178 1.03 8.85 4.96
CA ALA A 178 1.82 8.57 3.76
C ALA A 178 1.54 9.54 2.60
N ILE A 179 0.31 10.08 2.49
CA ILE A 179 0.00 11.18 1.56
C ILE A 179 0.87 12.42 1.87
N GLU A 180 1.10 12.71 3.16
CA GLU A 180 1.98 13.81 3.58
C GLU A 180 3.45 13.48 3.28
N VAL A 181 3.94 12.35 3.80
CA VAL A 181 5.38 12.01 3.81
C VAL A 181 5.89 11.60 2.43
N VAL A 182 5.13 10.80 1.68
CA VAL A 182 5.52 10.28 0.36
C VAL A 182 4.87 11.04 -0.77
N GLY A 183 3.59 11.39 -0.63
CA GLY A 183 2.84 12.16 -1.64
C GLY A 183 3.25 13.63 -1.72
N GLY A 184 3.87 14.19 -0.68
CA GLY A 184 4.33 15.57 -0.64
C GLY A 184 3.25 16.59 -0.33
N ALA A 185 2.06 16.17 0.10
CA ALA A 185 1.01 17.08 0.56
C ALA A 185 1.31 17.62 1.97
N THR A 186 1.00 18.88 2.22
CA THR A 186 1.13 19.47 3.57
C THR A 186 0.17 18.79 4.55
N LYS A 187 -1.05 18.46 4.08
CA LYS A 187 -2.07 17.74 4.86
C LYS A 187 -2.68 16.63 4.02
N GLY A 188 -2.72 15.42 4.58
CA GLY A 188 -3.32 14.24 3.97
C GLY A 188 -4.64 13.85 4.62
N LYS A 189 -5.55 13.29 3.83
CA LYS A 189 -6.76 12.64 4.30
C LYS A 189 -7.06 11.40 3.47
N ALA A 190 -7.47 10.33 4.13
CA ALA A 190 -7.90 9.10 3.46
C ALA A 190 -9.33 8.74 3.89
N ILE A 191 -10.12 8.32 2.91
CA ILE A 191 -11.47 7.81 3.10
C ILE A 191 -11.53 6.43 2.46
N ILE A 192 -12.03 5.44 3.19
CA ILE A 192 -12.27 4.10 2.66
C ILE A 192 -13.78 3.85 2.51
N ILE A 193 -14.16 3.29 1.37
CA ILE A 193 -15.53 2.85 1.09
C ILE A 193 -15.52 1.34 0.88
N MET A 194 -16.27 0.63 1.72
CA MET A 194 -16.55 -0.79 1.55
C MET A 194 -17.72 -0.96 0.57
N ASN A 195 -17.40 -1.23 -0.69
CA ASN A 195 -18.40 -1.32 -1.76
C ASN A 195 -19.08 -2.68 -1.76
N PRO A 196 -20.41 -2.75 -1.57
CA PRO A 196 -21.17 -4.01 -1.50
C PRO A 196 -21.62 -4.53 -2.87
N ALA A 197 -21.22 -3.94 -3.98
CA ALA A 197 -21.70 -4.31 -5.32
C ALA A 197 -21.45 -5.79 -5.65
N GLU A 198 -22.42 -6.39 -6.33
CA GLU A 198 -22.38 -7.73 -6.91
C GLU A 198 -22.61 -7.67 -8.43
N PRO A 199 -21.72 -8.25 -9.25
CA PRO A 199 -20.44 -8.86 -8.88
C PRO A 199 -19.47 -7.83 -8.27
N PRO A 200 -18.46 -8.27 -7.47
CA PRO A 200 -17.49 -7.39 -6.85
C PRO A 200 -16.77 -6.53 -7.87
N LEU A 201 -16.70 -5.24 -7.62
CA LEU A 201 -15.98 -4.30 -8.48
C LEU A 201 -14.48 -4.31 -8.21
N ILE A 202 -13.71 -4.06 -9.25
CA ILE A 202 -12.30 -3.70 -9.11
C ILE A 202 -12.22 -2.41 -8.27
N MET A 203 -11.19 -2.28 -7.45
CA MET A 203 -10.93 -1.08 -6.66
C MET A 203 -10.97 0.16 -7.55
N ARG A 204 -11.72 1.18 -7.13
CA ARG A 204 -11.87 2.47 -7.80
C ARG A 204 -11.60 3.55 -6.79
N ASP A 205 -10.64 4.37 -7.12
CA ASP A 205 -10.19 5.40 -6.22
C ASP A 205 -10.32 6.76 -6.87
N THR A 206 -10.53 7.78 -6.06
CA THR A 206 -10.50 9.18 -6.49
C THR A 206 -9.47 9.92 -5.66
N VAL A 207 -8.66 10.71 -6.33
CA VAL A 207 -7.67 11.57 -5.70
C VAL A 207 -8.08 13.02 -5.91
N TYR A 208 -8.11 13.78 -4.82
CA TYR A 208 -8.28 15.22 -4.83
C TYR A 208 -7.03 15.88 -4.28
N THR A 209 -6.53 16.87 -4.99
CA THR A 209 -5.45 17.72 -4.47
C THR A 209 -5.84 19.18 -4.56
N LEU A 210 -5.40 19.97 -3.58
CA LEU A 210 -5.39 21.42 -3.63
C LEU A 210 -3.95 21.88 -3.60
N SER A 211 -3.48 22.47 -4.68
CA SER A 211 -2.11 22.96 -4.83
C SER A 211 -2.03 24.46 -5.03
N GLU A 212 -0.84 25.01 -5.03
CA GLU A 212 -0.58 26.32 -5.61
C GLU A 212 -1.04 26.35 -7.06
N ALA A 213 -1.25 27.54 -7.61
CA ALA A 213 -1.61 27.70 -9.01
C ALA A 213 -0.50 27.13 -9.91
N ALA A 214 -0.91 26.30 -10.86
CA ALA A 214 -0.01 25.62 -11.77
C ALA A 214 -0.61 25.52 -13.18
N ASP A 215 0.22 25.16 -14.14
CA ASP A 215 -0.23 24.83 -15.49
C ASP A 215 -0.93 23.45 -15.47
N GLU A 216 -2.18 23.43 -15.92
CA GLU A 216 -3.03 22.23 -15.94
C GLU A 216 -2.46 21.15 -16.86
N GLU A 217 -1.88 21.54 -18.02
CA GLU A 217 -1.28 20.60 -18.95
C GLU A 217 -0.05 19.92 -18.34
N ALA A 218 0.82 20.67 -17.68
CA ALA A 218 1.98 20.14 -16.97
C ALA A 218 1.58 19.16 -15.84
N VAL A 219 0.50 19.44 -15.11
CA VAL A 219 -0.04 18.54 -14.08
C VAL A 219 -0.60 17.27 -14.74
N ALA A 220 -1.40 17.41 -15.80
CA ALA A 220 -1.97 16.26 -16.50
C ALA A 220 -0.89 15.33 -17.04
N GLU A 221 0.13 15.86 -17.71
CA GLU A 221 1.27 15.10 -18.22
C GLU A 221 2.06 14.41 -17.09
N SER A 222 2.25 15.08 -15.95
CA SER A 222 2.92 14.47 -14.80
C SER A 222 2.14 13.28 -14.25
N VAL A 223 0.81 13.39 -14.17
CA VAL A 223 -0.09 12.29 -13.77
C VAL A 223 -0.02 11.14 -14.78
N GLU A 224 -0.09 11.43 -16.10
CA GLU A 224 -0.03 10.40 -17.14
C GLU A 224 1.31 9.65 -17.14
N ARG A 225 2.43 10.36 -16.97
CA ARG A 225 3.75 9.73 -16.81
C ARG A 225 3.81 8.83 -15.58
N MET A 226 3.22 9.27 -14.48
CA MET A 226 3.16 8.46 -13.25
C MET A 226 2.31 7.20 -13.46
N VAL A 227 1.16 7.32 -14.11
CA VAL A 227 0.31 6.17 -14.46
C VAL A 227 1.08 5.16 -15.30
N ALA A 228 1.78 5.62 -16.33
CA ALA A 228 2.60 4.77 -17.19
C ALA A 228 3.73 4.07 -16.39
N ALA A 229 4.33 4.75 -15.41
CA ALA A 229 5.34 4.15 -14.55
C ALA A 229 4.76 3.06 -13.64
N VAL A 230 3.60 3.29 -13.02
CA VAL A 230 2.90 2.27 -12.21
C VAL A 230 2.49 1.07 -13.06
N GLN A 231 2.07 1.27 -14.31
CA GLN A 231 1.67 0.20 -15.22
C GLN A 231 2.79 -0.80 -15.52
N GLN A 232 4.07 -0.42 -15.34
CA GLN A 232 5.19 -1.34 -15.53
C GLN A 232 5.14 -2.54 -14.58
N TYR A 233 4.54 -2.38 -13.39
CA TYR A 233 4.41 -3.46 -12.40
C TYR A 233 2.95 -3.75 -12.00
N VAL A 234 2.00 -2.88 -12.36
CA VAL A 234 0.55 -3.09 -12.20
C VAL A 234 -0.16 -2.87 -13.55
N PRO A 235 -0.17 -3.85 -14.46
CA PRO A 235 -0.68 -3.66 -15.82
C PRO A 235 -2.14 -3.21 -15.91
N GLY A 236 -2.95 -3.49 -14.87
CA GLY A 236 -4.36 -3.08 -14.79
C GLY A 236 -4.59 -1.65 -14.29
N TYR A 237 -3.53 -0.95 -13.84
CA TYR A 237 -3.64 0.43 -13.35
C TYR A 237 -3.95 1.40 -14.51
N ARG A 238 -4.96 2.24 -14.36
CA ARG A 238 -5.36 3.18 -15.42
C ARG A 238 -6.21 4.32 -14.88
N LEU A 239 -6.14 5.45 -15.54
CA LEU A 239 -7.11 6.53 -15.38
C LEU A 239 -8.45 6.09 -15.96
N LYS A 240 -9.51 6.31 -15.21
CA LYS A 240 -10.87 6.04 -15.66
C LYS A 240 -11.43 7.19 -16.50
N GLN A 241 -10.97 8.40 -16.23
CA GLN A 241 -11.33 9.64 -16.91
C GLN A 241 -10.11 10.54 -17.02
N LYS A 242 -10.20 11.59 -17.83
CA LYS A 242 -9.17 12.63 -17.88
C LYS A 242 -9.06 13.34 -16.54
N VAL A 243 -7.88 13.83 -16.22
CA VAL A 243 -7.64 14.69 -15.05
C VAL A 243 -8.53 15.94 -15.18
N GLN A 244 -9.18 16.30 -14.10
CA GLN A 244 -10.10 17.45 -14.04
C GLN A 244 -9.49 18.54 -13.16
N PHE A 245 -9.72 19.80 -13.56
CA PHE A 245 -9.18 20.96 -12.89
C PHE A 245 -10.26 21.99 -12.58
N ASP A 246 -10.18 22.57 -11.37
CA ASP A 246 -10.96 23.73 -10.95
C ASP A 246 -10.00 24.80 -10.44
N ARG A 247 -9.94 25.94 -11.11
CA ARG A 247 -9.13 27.10 -10.69
C ARG A 247 -9.83 27.84 -9.56
N ILE A 248 -9.09 28.10 -8.49
CA ILE A 248 -9.56 28.91 -7.37
C ILE A 248 -9.02 30.32 -7.55
N PRO A 249 -9.87 31.32 -7.83
CA PRO A 249 -9.42 32.68 -8.07
C PRO A 249 -8.96 33.35 -6.77
N SER A 250 -8.04 34.32 -6.89
CA SER A 250 -7.41 35.00 -5.77
C SER A 250 -8.39 35.76 -4.85
N GLY A 251 -9.59 36.08 -5.33
CA GLY A 251 -10.63 36.74 -4.56
C GLY A 251 -11.50 35.80 -3.69
N GLN A 252 -11.26 34.52 -3.73
CA GLN A 252 -12.04 33.52 -2.97
C GLN A 252 -11.12 32.65 -2.11
N PRO A 253 -10.67 33.12 -0.96
CA PRO A 253 -9.78 32.34 -0.11
C PRO A 253 -10.48 31.11 0.42
N LEU A 254 -9.78 29.96 0.31
CA LEU A 254 -10.19 28.70 0.93
C LEU A 254 -9.47 28.51 2.25
N ASN A 255 -10.21 28.14 3.28
CA ASN A 255 -9.60 27.67 4.51
C ASN A 255 -9.34 26.17 4.42
N VAL A 256 -8.06 25.80 4.40
CA VAL A 256 -7.64 24.40 4.33
C VAL A 256 -7.40 23.90 5.75
N PRO A 257 -8.15 22.91 6.24
CA PRO A 257 -7.97 22.36 7.57
C PRO A 257 -6.53 21.91 7.83
N GLY A 258 -5.94 22.40 8.93
CA GLY A 258 -4.55 22.09 9.30
C GLY A 258 -3.47 22.83 8.49
N VAL A 259 -3.85 23.66 7.51
CA VAL A 259 -2.92 24.44 6.68
C VAL A 259 -3.21 25.95 6.77
N GLY A 260 -4.47 26.31 6.96
CA GLY A 260 -4.94 27.71 7.03
C GLY A 260 -5.44 28.24 5.69
N PRO A 261 -5.70 29.58 5.59
CA PRO A 261 -6.28 30.20 4.41
C PRO A 261 -5.31 30.18 3.21
N ARG A 262 -5.87 29.97 2.01
CA ARG A 262 -5.17 30.06 0.72
C ARG A 262 -5.97 30.99 -0.19
N MET A 263 -5.27 31.91 -0.83
CA MET A 263 -5.89 32.99 -1.62
C MET A 263 -6.16 32.59 -3.08
N SER A 264 -5.43 31.60 -3.58
CA SER A 264 -5.61 31.06 -4.94
C SER A 264 -5.04 29.65 -5.00
N GLY A 265 -5.40 28.90 -6.03
CA GLY A 265 -4.88 27.56 -6.19
C GLY A 265 -5.49 26.81 -7.35
N LEU A 266 -5.05 25.56 -7.50
CA LEU A 266 -5.59 24.60 -8.44
C LEU A 266 -6.11 23.38 -7.68
N LYS A 267 -7.39 23.08 -7.81
CA LYS A 267 -7.96 21.80 -7.39
C LYS A 267 -7.83 20.84 -8.55
N THR A 268 -7.23 19.70 -8.29
CA THR A 268 -7.10 18.60 -9.27
C THR A 268 -7.90 17.40 -8.79
N SER A 269 -8.65 16.78 -9.69
CA SER A 269 -9.42 15.55 -9.42
C SER A 269 -9.02 14.47 -10.43
N VAL A 270 -8.64 13.31 -9.92
CA VAL A 270 -8.13 12.18 -10.71
C VAL A 270 -8.86 10.90 -10.36
#